data_4568d4a45297bd1bc905b69b4a507162
#
_entry.id   4568d4a45297bd1bc905b69b4a507162
#
_cell.length_a   1.000
_cell.length_b   1.000
_cell.length_c   1.000
_cell.angle_alpha   90.00
_cell.angle_beta   90.00
_cell.angle_gamma   90.00
#
_symmetry.space_group_name_H-M   'P 1'
#
loop_
_entity.id
_entity.type
_entity.pdbx_description
1 polymer ?
#
loop_
_entity_poly.entity_id
_entity_poly.type
_entity_poly.pdbx_seq_one_letter_code
_entity_poly.pdbx_strand_id
1 'polypeptide(L)'
;MVAAGCQQAPGPPAKHSATARVSPTGLAACPASPASPGPQVLLRNLPAPDDLAFDNHGRLLFSDINAGTVSALQADGSVQRIAGGMSAPEGIVVQADGHVLVGEQGRNRVVSIDPQTHAVSLWRAFPNTTGREGIDGIGPVLPDRDASGNLLPTAGNIIVPDSPDGVVWRVTADGKTATQIASGMVRPVGAAVDASGRIFVADEGGALWVLAPARLRLATLPTPDDVVVSRAGHIFVNTLGDNSIHELDIQGHQVSVITGIQQPQGIALDYADNLYYTESNAGRIDRVVRTFVLGPATVTRTARGTFIICPDIRRASGFNEKLALQTGSSMKTSILQLVQPGTDSSGALEVQTTEPSISINVTDGGLLSQSQAVPLSP
;
A
#
# COMPACT_ATOMS: atom_id res chain seq x y z
N MET A 1 -39.31 -47.28 -53.87
CA MET A 1 -39.02 -46.65 -52.61
C MET A 1 -37.52 -46.40 -52.58
N VAL A 2 -37.12 -45.20 -52.80
CA VAL A 2 -35.69 -44.80 -52.82
C VAL A 2 -35.44 -44.14 -51.48
N ALA A 3 -34.52 -44.66 -50.65
CA ALA A 3 -34.10 -44.11 -49.40
C ALA A 3 -33.10 -42.97 -49.65
N ALA A 4 -33.49 -41.75 -49.22
CA ALA A 4 -32.60 -40.59 -49.25
C ALA A 4 -31.69 -40.65 -48.02
N GLY A 5 -30.36 -40.71 -48.26
CA GLY A 5 -29.35 -40.61 -47.25
C GLY A 5 -29.17 -39.16 -46.83
N CYS A 6 -29.38 -38.83 -45.54
CA CYS A 6 -29.00 -37.55 -44.95
C CYS A 6 -27.48 -37.51 -44.82
N GLN A 7 -26.82 -36.65 -45.56
CA GLN A 7 -25.44 -36.23 -45.29
C GLN A 7 -25.44 -35.27 -44.10
N GLN A 8 -24.77 -35.65 -43.03
CA GLN A 8 -24.45 -34.73 -41.93
C GLN A 8 -23.47 -33.63 -42.37
N ALA A 9 -23.81 -32.39 -42.10
CA ALA A 9 -22.92 -31.27 -42.32
C ALA A 9 -21.68 -31.38 -41.41
N PRO A 10 -20.50 -30.94 -41.86
CA PRO A 10 -19.31 -30.96 -41.01
C PRO A 10 -19.49 -30.06 -39.81
N GLY A 11 -19.22 -30.62 -38.65
CA GLY A 11 -19.25 -29.84 -37.37
C GLY A 11 -18.23 -28.69 -37.38
N PRO A 12 -18.44 -27.67 -36.60
CA PRO A 12 -17.54 -26.52 -36.51
C PRO A 12 -16.12 -26.99 -36.10
N PRO A 13 -15.07 -26.34 -36.62
CA PRO A 13 -13.70 -26.73 -36.29
C PRO A 13 -13.44 -26.62 -34.79
N ALA A 14 -12.80 -27.64 -34.25
CA ALA A 14 -12.40 -27.68 -32.85
C ALA A 14 -11.52 -26.45 -32.53
N LYS A 15 -11.95 -25.66 -31.57
CA LYS A 15 -11.15 -24.54 -31.06
C LYS A 15 -9.90 -25.15 -30.39
N HIS A 16 -8.77 -24.99 -31.00
CA HIS A 16 -7.51 -25.38 -30.40
C HIS A 16 -7.22 -24.45 -29.18
N SER A 17 -7.34 -25.01 -27.97
CA SER A 17 -6.93 -24.32 -26.75
C SER A 17 -5.41 -24.26 -26.66
N ALA A 18 -4.86 -23.08 -26.53
CA ALA A 18 -3.46 -22.93 -26.13
C ALA A 18 -3.28 -23.43 -24.70
N THR A 19 -2.30 -24.31 -24.48
CA THR A 19 -1.91 -24.73 -23.12
C THR A 19 -0.59 -24.08 -22.77
N ALA A 20 -0.59 -23.27 -21.70
CA ALA A 20 0.64 -22.73 -21.12
C ALA A 20 1.00 -23.55 -19.87
N ARG A 21 2.27 -23.92 -19.75
CA ARG A 21 2.83 -24.55 -18.57
C ARG A 21 4.03 -23.74 -18.10
N VAL A 22 4.13 -23.51 -16.79
CA VAL A 22 5.39 -23.10 -16.18
C VAL A 22 6.15 -24.37 -15.82
N SER A 23 7.33 -24.51 -16.34
CA SER A 23 8.20 -25.64 -16.00
C SER A 23 9.08 -25.24 -14.82
N PRO A 24 8.97 -25.92 -13.67
CA PRO A 24 9.76 -25.55 -12.49
C PRO A 24 11.24 -25.95 -12.58
N THR A 25 11.62 -26.76 -13.55
CA THR A 25 13.01 -27.26 -13.65
C THR A 25 13.42 -27.51 -15.08
N GLY A 26 14.48 -26.86 -15.55
CA GLY A 26 15.25 -27.30 -16.72
C GLY A 26 15.15 -26.44 -17.98
N LEU A 27 14.34 -25.37 -18.03
CA LEU A 27 14.40 -24.40 -19.14
C LEU A 27 15.53 -23.40 -18.88
N ALA A 28 16.17 -22.92 -19.96
CA ALA A 28 17.12 -21.82 -19.84
C ALA A 28 16.47 -20.65 -19.08
N ALA A 29 17.17 -20.15 -18.06
CA ALA A 29 16.67 -19.01 -17.30
C ALA A 29 16.43 -17.84 -18.26
N CYS A 30 15.34 -17.14 -18.07
CA CYS A 30 15.12 -15.86 -18.77
C CYS A 30 16.23 -14.88 -18.39
N PRO A 31 16.65 -13.99 -19.31
CA PRO A 31 17.59 -12.92 -18.95
C PRO A 31 17.08 -12.14 -17.75
N ALA A 32 17.97 -11.82 -16.81
CA ALA A 32 17.62 -10.93 -15.71
C ALA A 32 17.28 -9.55 -16.27
N SER A 33 16.17 -8.99 -15.83
CA SER A 33 15.84 -7.59 -16.11
C SER A 33 16.80 -6.65 -15.36
N PRO A 34 17.01 -5.41 -15.86
CA PRO A 34 17.81 -4.42 -15.13
C PRO A 34 17.23 -4.22 -13.73
N ALA A 35 18.10 -3.99 -12.74
CA ALA A 35 17.67 -3.69 -11.39
C ALA A 35 16.73 -2.48 -11.38
N SER A 36 15.63 -2.59 -10.64
CA SER A 36 14.71 -1.48 -10.43
C SER A 36 15.39 -0.37 -9.61
N PRO A 37 15.08 0.90 -9.86
CA PRO A 37 15.56 1.97 -8.99
C PRO A 37 15.04 1.75 -7.57
N GLY A 38 15.94 1.88 -6.59
CA GLY A 38 15.57 1.83 -5.18
C GLY A 38 14.70 3.03 -4.74
N PRO A 39 14.52 3.21 -3.42
CA PRO A 39 13.80 4.37 -2.89
C PRO A 39 14.35 5.70 -3.43
N GLN A 40 13.44 6.61 -3.75
CA GLN A 40 13.75 7.94 -4.27
C GLN A 40 13.62 8.96 -3.14
N VAL A 41 14.68 9.68 -2.85
CA VAL A 41 14.64 10.78 -1.89
C VAL A 41 13.86 11.95 -2.48
N LEU A 42 12.77 12.36 -1.85
CA LEU A 42 11.94 13.50 -2.25
C LEU A 42 12.37 14.79 -1.56
N LEU A 43 12.60 14.72 -0.25
CA LEU A 43 13.01 15.88 0.57
C LEU A 43 14.22 15.53 1.42
N ARG A 44 15.03 16.54 1.73
CA ARG A 44 16.22 16.45 2.60
C ARG A 44 16.30 17.66 3.52
N ASN A 45 17.15 17.56 4.54
CA ASN A 45 17.46 18.63 5.47
C ASN A 45 16.24 19.09 6.28
N LEU A 46 15.35 18.16 6.60
CA LEU A 46 14.24 18.38 7.53
C LEU A 46 14.74 18.17 8.96
N PRO A 47 14.26 18.94 9.95
CA PRO A 47 14.73 18.81 11.34
C PRO A 47 14.44 17.47 11.97
N ALA A 48 13.18 17.01 11.90
CA ALA A 48 12.73 15.69 12.34
C ALA A 48 11.35 15.42 11.72
N PRO A 49 11.29 15.02 10.44
CA PRO A 49 10.02 14.69 9.80
C PRO A 49 9.42 13.45 10.46
N ASP A 50 8.13 13.50 10.69
CA ASP A 50 7.40 12.47 11.40
C ASP A 50 6.32 11.83 10.51
N ASP A 51 5.06 12.20 10.65
CA ASP A 51 3.97 11.57 9.91
C ASP A 51 3.68 12.24 8.56
N LEU A 52 2.98 11.50 7.71
CA LEU A 52 2.69 11.82 6.32
C LEU A 52 1.20 11.64 6.01
N ALA A 53 0.63 12.56 5.24
CA ALA A 53 -0.70 12.39 4.66
C ALA A 53 -0.80 13.05 3.29
N PHE A 54 -1.75 12.60 2.46
CA PHE A 54 -2.10 13.31 1.22
C PHE A 54 -3.34 14.17 1.44
N ASP A 55 -3.27 15.42 1.00
CA ASP A 55 -4.45 16.28 1.01
C ASP A 55 -5.41 15.99 -0.15
N ASN A 56 -6.57 16.65 -0.15
CA ASN A 56 -7.60 16.48 -1.17
C ASN A 56 -7.18 16.94 -2.58
N HIS A 57 -6.02 17.59 -2.70
CA HIS A 57 -5.41 18.01 -3.96
C HIS A 57 -4.25 17.10 -4.40
N GLY A 58 -3.95 16.05 -3.63
CA GLY A 58 -2.85 15.12 -3.87
C GLY A 58 -1.47 15.66 -3.48
N ARG A 59 -1.39 16.74 -2.67
CA ARG A 59 -0.12 17.22 -2.12
C ARG A 59 0.26 16.38 -0.91
N LEU A 60 1.54 16.04 -0.80
CA LEU A 60 2.07 15.37 0.39
C LEU A 60 2.23 16.40 1.51
N LEU A 61 1.51 16.17 2.62
CA LEU A 61 1.68 16.88 3.88
C LEU A 61 2.62 16.07 4.77
N PHE A 62 3.37 16.77 5.62
CA PHE A 62 4.21 16.14 6.63
C PHE A 62 4.29 16.99 7.90
N SER A 63 4.33 16.32 9.04
CA SER A 63 4.66 16.91 10.33
C SER A 63 6.17 16.92 10.56
N ASP A 64 6.62 17.82 11.41
CA ASP A 64 8.01 17.87 11.88
C ASP A 64 8.00 18.17 13.36
N ILE A 65 8.42 17.19 14.17
CA ILE A 65 8.37 17.24 15.63
C ILE A 65 9.21 18.39 16.16
N ASN A 66 10.43 18.51 15.67
CA ASN A 66 11.38 19.51 16.18
C ASN A 66 11.08 20.92 15.69
N ALA A 67 10.57 21.07 14.47
CA ALA A 67 10.14 22.36 13.95
C ALA A 67 8.79 22.81 14.53
N GLY A 68 7.98 21.89 15.06
CA GLY A 68 6.63 22.15 15.53
C GLY A 68 5.68 22.60 14.42
N THR A 69 5.81 22.00 13.21
CA THR A 69 5.12 22.46 12.00
C THR A 69 4.43 21.33 11.27
N VAL A 70 3.43 21.70 10.47
CA VAL A 70 2.94 20.91 9.35
C VAL A 70 3.24 21.66 8.05
N SER A 71 3.78 20.98 7.08
CA SER A 71 4.19 21.53 5.79
C SER A 71 3.66 20.68 4.62
N ALA A 72 3.59 21.26 3.42
CA ALA A 72 3.17 20.59 2.18
C ALA A 72 4.29 20.65 1.14
N LEU A 73 4.53 19.52 0.48
CA LEU A 73 5.35 19.46 -0.73
C LEU A 73 4.53 19.96 -1.92
N GLN A 74 5.02 20.99 -2.59
CA GLN A 74 4.40 21.57 -3.78
C GLN A 74 4.83 20.83 -5.05
N ALA A 75 4.05 20.99 -6.12
CA ALA A 75 4.34 20.35 -7.41
C ALA A 75 5.68 20.79 -8.05
N ASP A 76 6.18 21.97 -7.70
CA ASP A 76 7.48 22.47 -8.14
C ASP A 76 8.66 21.98 -7.27
N GLY A 77 8.39 21.14 -6.28
CA GLY A 77 9.37 20.60 -5.34
C GLY A 77 9.67 21.51 -4.15
N SER A 78 9.05 22.69 -4.07
CA SER A 78 9.20 23.58 -2.91
C SER A 78 8.38 23.08 -1.71
N VAL A 79 8.76 23.50 -0.51
CA VAL A 79 8.05 23.19 0.73
C VAL A 79 7.35 24.43 1.23
N GLN A 80 6.05 24.34 1.42
CA GLN A 80 5.21 25.38 2.02
C GLN A 80 4.81 25.00 3.44
N ARG A 81 5.18 25.78 4.42
CA ARG A 81 4.65 25.63 5.78
C ARG A 81 3.16 25.98 5.81
N ILE A 82 2.34 25.03 6.23
CA ILE A 82 0.89 25.20 6.39
C ILE A 82 0.58 25.77 7.77
N ALA A 83 1.16 25.20 8.84
CA ALA A 83 0.93 25.67 10.21
C ALA A 83 2.18 25.49 11.07
N GLY A 84 2.23 26.13 12.22
CA GLY A 84 3.34 26.02 13.17
C GLY A 84 2.95 26.41 14.58
N GLY A 85 3.91 26.31 15.52
CA GLY A 85 3.68 26.59 16.94
C GLY A 85 3.02 25.45 17.70
N MET A 86 3.03 24.25 17.10
CA MET A 86 2.60 23.01 17.74
C MET A 86 3.74 22.42 18.59
N SER A 87 3.36 21.59 19.57
CA SER A 87 4.31 20.91 20.45
C SER A 87 4.36 19.45 20.06
N ALA A 88 5.45 19.02 19.43
CA ALA A 88 5.61 17.70 18.86
C ALA A 88 4.38 17.28 18.03
N PRO A 89 4.13 17.88 16.86
CA PRO A 89 3.08 17.42 15.95
C PRO A 89 3.52 16.12 15.28
N GLU A 90 2.65 15.13 15.31
CA GLU A 90 2.88 13.80 14.76
C GLU A 90 1.74 13.44 13.80
N GLY A 91 0.91 12.44 14.09
CA GLY A 91 -0.11 11.92 13.20
C GLY A 91 -0.97 12.93 12.46
N ILE A 92 -1.16 12.74 11.17
CA ILE A 92 -1.92 13.65 10.29
C ILE A 92 -3.08 12.92 9.63
N VAL A 93 -4.29 13.50 9.71
CA VAL A 93 -5.44 13.08 8.91
C VAL A 93 -6.08 14.27 8.22
N VAL A 94 -6.35 14.14 6.92
CA VAL A 94 -7.06 15.14 6.14
C VAL A 94 -8.54 14.78 6.03
N GLN A 95 -9.42 15.67 6.51
CA GLN A 95 -10.86 15.49 6.43
C GLN A 95 -11.40 15.84 5.03
N ALA A 96 -12.61 15.37 4.71
CA ALA A 96 -13.22 15.57 3.40
C ALA A 96 -13.46 17.06 3.05
N ASP A 97 -13.62 17.91 4.05
CA ASP A 97 -13.77 19.36 3.90
C ASP A 97 -12.43 20.12 3.79
N GLY A 98 -11.31 19.39 3.87
CA GLY A 98 -9.96 19.92 3.77
C GLY A 98 -9.31 20.32 5.08
N HIS A 99 -10.02 20.24 6.22
CA HIS A 99 -9.37 20.43 7.52
C HIS A 99 -8.30 19.35 7.74
N VAL A 100 -7.16 19.76 8.30
CA VAL A 100 -6.07 18.86 8.64
C VAL A 100 -6.06 18.66 10.14
N LEU A 101 -6.34 17.44 10.58
CA LEU A 101 -6.22 17.04 11.98
C LEU A 101 -4.80 16.59 12.26
N VAL A 102 -4.26 17.01 13.39
CA VAL A 102 -2.89 16.72 13.78
C VAL A 102 -2.84 16.28 15.25
N GLY A 103 -2.24 15.13 15.50
CA GLY A 103 -1.85 14.70 16.84
C GLY A 103 -0.78 15.64 17.38
N GLU A 104 -1.05 16.34 18.47
CA GLU A 104 -0.08 17.19 19.15
C GLU A 104 0.38 16.46 20.42
N GLN A 105 1.39 15.60 20.27
CA GLN A 105 1.85 14.69 21.30
C GLN A 105 2.27 15.43 22.57
N GLY A 106 3.03 16.52 22.42
CA GLY A 106 3.51 17.29 23.58
C GLY A 106 2.43 17.94 24.42
N ARG A 107 1.16 17.92 23.96
CA ARG A 107 -0.01 18.46 24.70
C ARG A 107 -1.15 17.46 24.82
N ASN A 108 -0.95 16.23 24.46
CA ASN A 108 -1.92 15.13 24.49
C ASN A 108 -3.30 15.51 23.92
N ARG A 109 -3.31 16.03 22.71
CA ARG A 109 -4.53 16.52 22.06
C ARG A 109 -4.45 16.37 20.54
N VAL A 110 -5.59 16.47 19.88
CA VAL A 110 -5.67 16.66 18.43
C VAL A 110 -6.09 18.09 18.16
N VAL A 111 -5.40 18.76 17.26
CA VAL A 111 -5.73 20.09 16.75
C VAL A 111 -6.24 20.00 15.32
N SER A 112 -6.99 21.02 14.88
CA SER A 112 -7.47 21.17 13.51
C SER A 112 -6.85 22.40 12.88
N ILE A 113 -6.34 22.27 11.67
CA ILE A 113 -5.83 23.36 10.85
C ILE A 113 -6.89 23.66 9.79
N ASP A 114 -7.37 24.90 9.74
CA ASP A 114 -8.32 25.37 8.75
C ASP A 114 -7.66 25.44 7.35
N PRO A 115 -8.27 24.89 6.30
CA PRO A 115 -7.65 24.79 4.97
C PRO A 115 -7.45 26.14 4.25
N GLN A 116 -8.19 27.20 4.64
CA GLN A 116 -8.13 28.51 3.99
C GLN A 116 -7.29 29.50 4.77
N THR A 117 -7.47 29.55 6.09
CA THR A 117 -6.81 30.53 6.96
C THR A 117 -5.52 30.01 7.57
N HIS A 118 -5.31 28.69 7.56
CA HIS A 118 -4.23 27.97 8.24
C HIS A 118 -4.23 28.17 9.76
N ALA A 119 -5.35 28.61 10.32
CA ALA A 119 -5.52 28.79 11.77
C ALA A 119 -5.56 27.43 12.46
N VAL A 120 -4.79 27.30 13.54
CA VAL A 120 -4.76 26.11 14.39
C VAL A 120 -5.73 26.30 15.55
N SER A 121 -6.65 25.34 15.70
CA SER A 121 -7.62 25.33 16.80
C SER A 121 -7.65 23.98 17.49
N LEU A 122 -8.08 23.95 18.76
CA LEU A 122 -8.29 22.70 19.46
C LEU A 122 -9.47 21.93 18.84
N TRP A 123 -9.21 20.70 18.38
CA TRP A 123 -10.27 19.80 17.96
C TRP A 123 -10.73 18.92 19.13
N ARG A 124 -9.78 18.25 19.83
CA ARG A 124 -10.07 17.48 21.04
C ARG A 124 -8.83 17.28 21.90
N ALA A 125 -9.01 17.41 23.22
CA ALA A 125 -8.03 16.99 24.22
C ALA A 125 -8.39 15.60 24.77
N PHE A 126 -7.38 14.82 25.14
CA PHE A 126 -7.55 13.49 25.72
C PHE A 126 -7.00 13.46 27.16
N PRO A 127 -7.52 12.56 28.01
CA PRO A 127 -6.91 12.31 29.31
C PRO A 127 -5.47 11.85 29.13
N ASN A 128 -4.62 12.18 30.08
CA ASN A 128 -3.28 11.61 30.20
C ASN A 128 -3.04 11.28 31.66
N THR A 129 -3.40 10.07 32.05
CA THR A 129 -3.35 9.62 33.44
C THR A 129 -1.96 9.15 33.86
N THR A 130 -1.09 8.84 32.87
CA THR A 130 0.23 8.30 33.10
C THR A 130 1.35 9.33 33.08
N GLY A 131 1.12 10.49 32.48
CA GLY A 131 2.12 11.54 32.28
C GLY A 131 3.21 11.18 31.24
N ARG A 132 2.96 10.14 30.42
CA ARG A 132 3.83 9.77 29.30
C ARG A 132 3.61 10.69 28.09
N GLU A 133 4.36 10.49 27.02
CA GLU A 133 4.13 11.14 25.72
C GLU A 133 2.70 10.93 25.27
N GLY A 134 2.11 11.96 24.63
CA GLY A 134 0.70 12.03 24.33
C GLY A 134 0.26 11.28 23.07
N ILE A 135 -0.82 11.80 22.45
CA ILE A 135 -1.35 11.26 21.20
C ILE A 135 -0.28 11.36 20.13
N ASP A 136 -0.04 10.25 19.48
CA ASP A 136 0.95 10.02 18.45
C ASP A 136 0.24 9.97 17.07
N GLY A 137 0.18 8.82 16.38
CA GLY A 137 -0.54 8.65 15.15
C GLY A 137 -2.06 8.68 15.29
N ILE A 138 -2.75 9.06 14.24
CA ILE A 138 -4.21 9.02 14.12
C ILE A 138 -4.62 8.48 12.75
N GLY A 139 -5.80 7.85 12.62
CA GLY A 139 -6.23 7.26 11.36
C GLY A 139 -7.68 7.60 10.99
N PRO A 140 -8.00 7.78 9.68
CA PRO A 140 -9.36 8.02 9.23
C PRO A 140 -10.20 6.74 9.29
N VAL A 141 -11.50 6.86 9.57
CA VAL A 141 -12.44 5.73 9.45
C VAL A 141 -12.89 5.58 8.00
N LEU A 142 -12.66 4.40 7.44
CA LEU A 142 -13.07 4.02 6.10
C LEU A 142 -14.03 2.80 6.18
N PRO A 143 -14.87 2.54 5.15
CA PRO A 143 -15.20 3.46 4.07
C PRO A 143 -16.01 4.65 4.60
N ASP A 144 -15.89 5.80 3.94
CA ASP A 144 -16.67 7.00 4.25
C ASP A 144 -18.00 7.05 3.46
N ARG A 145 -18.14 6.20 2.44
CA ARG A 145 -19.29 6.12 1.55
C ARG A 145 -19.80 4.69 1.37
N ASP A 146 -21.10 4.58 1.14
CA ASP A 146 -21.72 3.31 0.74
C ASP A 146 -21.45 2.99 -0.76
N ALA A 147 -21.90 1.81 -1.21
CA ALA A 147 -21.77 1.38 -2.61
C ALA A 147 -22.49 2.29 -3.62
N SER A 148 -23.43 3.13 -3.16
CA SER A 148 -24.14 4.12 -3.96
C SER A 148 -23.49 5.49 -3.93
N GLY A 149 -22.37 5.65 -3.20
CA GLY A 149 -21.62 6.90 -3.07
C GLY A 149 -22.15 7.87 -2.01
N ASN A 150 -23.16 7.47 -1.19
CA ASN A 150 -23.65 8.30 -0.10
C ASN A 150 -22.71 8.24 1.10
N LEU A 151 -22.57 9.36 1.81
CA LEU A 151 -21.80 9.41 3.05
C LEU A 151 -22.41 8.47 4.11
N LEU A 152 -21.55 7.68 4.73
CA LEU A 152 -21.93 6.88 5.88
C LEU A 152 -22.00 7.73 7.15
N PRO A 153 -22.78 7.33 8.17
CA PRO A 153 -22.83 8.02 9.46
C PRO A 153 -21.47 8.12 10.18
N THR A 154 -20.53 7.26 9.80
CA THR A 154 -19.16 7.24 10.33
C THR A 154 -18.17 8.02 9.47
N ALA A 155 -18.63 8.61 8.36
CA ALA A 155 -17.77 9.40 7.49
C ALA A 155 -17.10 10.54 8.25
N GLY A 156 -15.78 10.70 8.06
CA GLY A 156 -14.97 11.67 8.76
C GLY A 156 -14.68 11.38 10.23
N ASN A 157 -15.16 10.25 10.79
CA ASN A 157 -14.75 9.80 12.12
C ASN A 157 -13.25 9.42 12.06
N ILE A 158 -12.59 9.56 13.22
CA ILE A 158 -11.16 9.33 13.38
C ILE A 158 -10.94 8.23 14.42
N ILE A 159 -9.98 7.37 14.17
CA ILE A 159 -9.41 6.47 15.17
C ILE A 159 -8.24 7.19 15.82
N VAL A 160 -8.26 7.28 17.13
CA VAL A 160 -7.22 7.94 17.91
C VAL A 160 -6.65 6.92 18.90
N PRO A 161 -5.46 6.38 18.65
CA PRO A 161 -4.68 5.67 19.65
C PRO A 161 -4.25 6.64 20.75
N ASP A 162 -4.65 6.37 21.98
CA ASP A 162 -4.29 7.14 23.16
C ASP A 162 -3.09 6.45 23.81
N SER A 163 -1.91 6.80 23.29
CA SER A 163 -0.64 6.15 23.60
C SER A 163 -0.35 6.08 25.11
N PRO A 164 -0.50 7.19 25.88
CA PRO A 164 -0.19 7.15 27.31
C PRO A 164 -1.11 6.24 28.13
N ASP A 165 -2.37 6.14 27.78
CA ASP A 165 -3.37 5.41 28.56
C ASP A 165 -3.65 3.99 28.00
N GLY A 166 -3.03 3.61 26.88
CA GLY A 166 -3.14 2.26 26.29
C GLY A 166 -4.55 1.95 25.79
N VAL A 167 -5.30 2.95 25.35
CA VAL A 167 -6.67 2.85 24.83
C VAL A 167 -6.76 3.32 23.39
N VAL A 168 -7.82 2.93 22.70
CA VAL A 168 -8.11 3.41 21.34
C VAL A 168 -9.51 3.99 21.32
N TRP A 169 -9.64 5.20 20.82
CA TRP A 169 -10.89 5.91 20.66
C TRP A 169 -11.36 5.94 19.22
N ARG A 170 -12.67 5.85 19.02
CA ARG A 170 -13.32 6.35 17.80
C ARG A 170 -13.97 7.68 18.14
N VAL A 171 -13.59 8.72 17.43
CA VAL A 171 -14.05 10.08 17.64
C VAL A 171 -14.88 10.54 16.44
N THR A 172 -16.01 11.21 16.68
CA THR A 172 -16.84 11.78 15.61
C THR A 172 -16.09 12.87 14.85
N ALA A 173 -16.46 13.09 13.56
CA ALA A 173 -15.81 14.05 12.68
C ALA A 173 -15.67 15.47 13.26
N ASP A 174 -16.60 15.88 14.12
CA ASP A 174 -16.61 17.17 14.81
C ASP A 174 -15.82 17.20 16.14
N GLY A 175 -15.16 16.09 16.51
CA GLY A 175 -14.39 15.96 17.74
C GLY A 175 -15.19 15.83 19.03
N LYS A 176 -16.54 15.95 18.99
CA LYS A 176 -17.34 16.08 20.21
C LYS A 176 -17.55 14.79 20.98
N THR A 177 -17.74 13.68 20.27
CA THR A 177 -18.00 12.38 20.90
C THR A 177 -16.83 11.44 20.70
N ALA A 178 -16.27 10.91 21.78
CA ALA A 178 -15.28 9.84 21.74
C ALA A 178 -15.86 8.57 22.37
N THR A 179 -15.76 7.47 21.68
CA THR A 179 -16.16 6.13 22.14
C THR A 179 -14.92 5.27 22.23
N GLN A 180 -14.63 4.72 23.41
CA GLN A 180 -13.55 3.77 23.58
C GLN A 180 -13.89 2.47 22.86
N ILE A 181 -13.01 2.04 21.94
CA ILE A 181 -13.20 0.81 21.15
C ILE A 181 -12.21 -0.29 21.53
N ALA A 182 -11.12 0.06 22.21
CA ALA A 182 -10.16 -0.90 22.76
C ALA A 182 -9.43 -0.32 23.97
N SER A 183 -8.81 -1.20 24.77
CA SER A 183 -7.97 -0.84 25.91
C SER A 183 -6.97 -1.96 26.25
N GLY A 184 -6.03 -1.68 27.16
CA GLY A 184 -5.04 -2.65 27.62
C GLY A 184 -3.98 -2.96 26.57
N MET A 185 -3.63 -1.98 25.74
CA MET A 185 -2.44 -1.99 24.89
C MET A 185 -1.26 -1.40 25.65
N VAL A 186 -0.05 -1.68 25.19
CA VAL A 186 1.17 -1.18 25.86
C VAL A 186 1.40 0.28 25.53
N ARG A 187 1.42 0.61 24.25
CA ARG A 187 1.53 1.95 23.69
C ARG A 187 0.99 1.93 22.26
N PRO A 188 -0.34 2.06 22.06
CA PRO A 188 -0.90 2.14 20.72
C PRO A 188 -0.53 3.50 20.10
N VAL A 189 -0.02 3.51 18.89
CA VAL A 189 0.52 4.70 18.24
C VAL A 189 -0.12 4.98 16.89
N GLY A 190 0.00 4.11 15.89
CA GLY A 190 -0.58 4.29 14.58
C GLY A 190 -1.91 3.57 14.39
N ALA A 191 -2.79 4.10 13.54
CA ALA A 191 -4.05 3.45 13.19
C ALA A 191 -4.43 3.61 11.73
N ALA A 192 -4.94 2.53 11.13
CA ALA A 192 -5.51 2.52 9.78
C ALA A 192 -6.83 1.77 9.74
N VAL A 193 -7.67 2.08 8.76
CA VAL A 193 -8.90 1.34 8.50
C VAL A 193 -8.96 0.97 7.04
N ASP A 194 -9.21 -0.31 6.73
CA ASP A 194 -9.33 -0.77 5.35
C ASP A 194 -10.73 -0.51 4.77
N ALA A 195 -10.87 -0.75 3.47
CA ALA A 195 -12.13 -0.57 2.76
C ALA A 195 -13.29 -1.47 3.26
N SER A 196 -12.99 -2.51 4.03
CA SER A 196 -13.99 -3.38 4.68
C SER A 196 -14.38 -2.90 6.08
N GLY A 197 -13.74 -1.85 6.60
CA GLY A 197 -13.96 -1.30 7.93
C GLY A 197 -13.19 -2.01 9.05
N ARG A 198 -12.19 -2.84 8.73
CA ARG A 198 -11.29 -3.41 9.74
C ARG A 198 -10.33 -2.34 10.23
N ILE A 199 -10.17 -2.25 11.53
CA ILE A 199 -9.32 -1.27 12.19
C ILE A 199 -8.02 -1.96 12.58
N PHE A 200 -6.91 -1.45 12.08
CA PHE A 200 -5.55 -1.89 12.42
C PHE A 200 -4.94 -0.87 13.36
N VAL A 201 -4.21 -1.34 14.37
CA VAL A 201 -3.51 -0.49 15.34
C VAL A 201 -2.11 -1.04 15.57
N ALA A 202 -1.11 -0.20 15.33
CA ALA A 202 0.27 -0.46 15.72
C ALA A 202 0.42 -0.18 17.23
N ASP A 203 1.03 -1.11 17.94
CA ASP A 203 1.28 -1.04 19.39
C ASP A 203 2.76 -1.31 19.62
N GLU A 204 3.50 -0.31 20.08
CA GLU A 204 4.95 -0.42 20.35
C GLU A 204 5.30 -1.54 21.34
N GLY A 205 4.31 -2.09 22.03
CA GLY A 205 4.45 -3.34 22.78
C GLY A 205 4.75 -4.58 21.93
N GLY A 206 4.97 -4.40 20.62
CA GLY A 206 5.37 -5.45 19.69
C GLY A 206 4.21 -6.12 18.97
N ALA A 207 3.08 -5.45 18.80
CA ALA A 207 1.91 -6.04 18.17
C ALA A 207 1.28 -5.14 17.11
N LEU A 208 0.88 -5.74 15.99
CA LEU A 208 -0.13 -5.19 15.12
C LEU A 208 -1.47 -5.82 15.48
N TRP A 209 -2.46 -5.00 15.85
CA TRP A 209 -3.78 -5.45 16.23
C TRP A 209 -4.80 -5.22 15.13
N VAL A 210 -5.78 -6.12 15.01
CA VAL A 210 -7.07 -5.89 14.34
C VAL A 210 -8.12 -5.77 15.43
N LEU A 211 -8.96 -4.71 15.42
CA LEU A 211 -9.94 -4.46 16.47
C LEU A 211 -11.36 -4.88 16.12
N ALA A 212 -11.69 -4.98 14.82
CA ALA A 212 -13.03 -5.33 14.36
C ALA A 212 -12.97 -6.48 13.35
N PRO A 213 -13.91 -7.46 13.38
CA PRO A 213 -15.08 -7.56 14.27
C PRO A 213 -14.73 -7.99 15.70
N ALA A 214 -13.50 -8.49 15.95
CA ALA A 214 -13.01 -8.86 17.26
C ALA A 214 -11.53 -8.51 17.37
N ARG A 215 -11.06 -8.17 18.58
CA ARG A 215 -9.64 -7.89 18.81
C ARG A 215 -8.81 -9.15 18.58
N LEU A 216 -7.87 -9.06 17.66
CA LEU A 216 -6.92 -10.11 17.31
C LEU A 216 -5.52 -9.52 17.15
N ARG A 217 -4.51 -10.17 17.71
CA ARG A 217 -3.12 -9.89 17.36
C ARG A 217 -2.84 -10.49 15.98
N LEU A 218 -2.70 -9.62 14.98
CA LEU A 218 -2.49 -10.04 13.60
C LEU A 218 -1.04 -10.44 13.34
N ALA A 219 -0.10 -9.64 13.87
CA ALA A 219 1.34 -9.91 13.74
C ALA A 219 2.10 -9.52 15.00
N THR A 220 3.29 -10.08 15.17
CA THR A 220 4.29 -9.64 16.13
C THR A 220 5.42 -8.96 15.36
N LEU A 221 5.70 -7.70 15.68
CA LEU A 221 6.65 -6.85 14.98
C LEU A 221 7.55 -6.13 16.00
N PRO A 222 8.79 -5.77 15.63
CA PRO A 222 9.72 -5.12 16.55
C PRO A 222 9.39 -3.63 16.71
N THR A 223 8.67 -3.27 17.74
CA THR A 223 8.24 -1.90 18.07
C THR A 223 7.53 -1.22 16.87
N PRO A 224 6.34 -1.74 16.47
CA PRO A 224 5.58 -1.14 15.37
C PRO A 224 5.07 0.23 15.79
N ASP A 225 5.16 1.18 14.88
CA ASP A 225 4.89 2.59 15.10
C ASP A 225 3.67 3.06 14.28
N ASP A 226 3.80 3.26 12.99
CA ASP A 226 2.66 3.64 12.16
C ASP A 226 2.21 2.50 11.24
N VAL A 227 0.98 2.58 10.73
CA VAL A 227 0.36 1.57 9.86
C VAL A 227 -0.50 2.19 8.78
N VAL A 228 -0.36 1.72 7.54
CA VAL A 228 -1.27 2.06 6.44
C VAL A 228 -1.69 0.80 5.69
N VAL A 229 -2.86 0.86 5.06
CA VAL A 229 -3.39 -0.26 4.27
C VAL A 229 -3.60 0.19 2.83
N SER A 230 -3.02 -0.54 1.88
CA SER A 230 -3.19 -0.29 0.45
C SER A 230 -4.58 -0.71 -0.03
N ARG A 231 -4.99 -0.21 -1.19
CA ARG A 231 -6.24 -0.63 -1.84
C ARG A 231 -6.22 -2.10 -2.25
N ALA A 232 -5.05 -2.66 -2.49
CA ALA A 232 -4.85 -4.08 -2.76
C ALA A 232 -4.94 -4.95 -1.49
N GLY A 233 -5.08 -4.35 -0.30
CA GLY A 233 -5.18 -5.06 0.97
C GLY A 233 -3.83 -5.40 1.60
N HIS A 234 -2.72 -4.85 1.12
CA HIS A 234 -1.42 -4.99 1.76
C HIS A 234 -1.32 -4.01 2.93
N ILE A 235 -0.77 -4.47 4.03
CA ILE A 235 -0.60 -3.70 5.26
C ILE A 235 0.89 -3.35 5.36
N PHE A 236 1.20 -2.06 5.46
CA PHE A 236 2.56 -1.57 5.69
C PHE A 236 2.66 -1.06 7.11
N VAL A 237 3.69 -1.50 7.81
CA VAL A 237 3.98 -1.11 9.20
C VAL A 237 5.45 -0.74 9.30
N ASN A 238 5.73 0.48 9.68
CA ASN A 238 7.08 0.85 10.07
C ASN A 238 7.37 0.37 11.48
N THR A 239 8.62 0.05 11.73
CA THR A 239 9.07 -0.52 12.99
C THR A 239 10.37 0.13 13.45
N LEU A 240 10.32 0.69 14.66
CA LEU A 240 11.47 1.37 15.27
C LEU A 240 12.53 0.38 15.77
N GLY A 241 12.10 -0.83 16.18
CA GLY A 241 13.00 -1.81 16.78
C GLY A 241 14.03 -2.41 15.84
N ASP A 242 13.76 -2.45 14.54
CA ASP A 242 14.69 -2.96 13.52
C ASP A 242 14.90 -1.98 12.36
N ASN A 243 14.37 -0.76 12.47
CA ASN A 243 14.52 0.29 11.46
C ASN A 243 14.07 -0.15 10.06
N SER A 244 12.84 -0.66 9.98
CA SER A 244 12.30 -1.30 8.79
C SER A 244 10.87 -0.86 8.49
N ILE A 245 10.39 -1.15 7.28
CA ILE A 245 8.97 -1.16 6.94
C ILE A 245 8.61 -2.57 6.51
N HIS A 246 7.69 -3.19 7.24
CA HIS A 246 7.18 -4.52 6.94
C HIS A 246 5.93 -4.42 6.09
N GLU A 247 5.89 -5.16 4.99
CA GLU A 247 4.71 -5.38 4.18
C GLU A 247 4.11 -6.73 4.56
N LEU A 248 2.85 -6.72 4.96
CA LEU A 248 2.10 -7.91 5.34
C LEU A 248 0.92 -8.12 4.40
N ASP A 249 0.53 -9.37 4.22
CA ASP A 249 -0.77 -9.70 3.65
C ASP A 249 -1.89 -9.46 4.68
N ILE A 250 -3.13 -9.61 4.25
CA ILE A 250 -4.31 -9.37 5.09
C ILE A 250 -4.47 -10.39 6.23
N GLN A 251 -3.72 -11.48 6.20
CA GLN A 251 -3.64 -12.50 7.24
C GLN A 251 -2.48 -12.21 8.22
N GLY A 252 -1.67 -11.20 7.98
CA GLY A 252 -0.53 -10.83 8.81
C GLY A 252 0.76 -11.56 8.48
N HIS A 253 0.82 -12.30 7.37
CA HIS A 253 2.07 -12.91 6.94
C HIS A 253 2.96 -11.89 6.24
N GLN A 254 4.24 -11.88 6.57
CA GLN A 254 5.20 -10.97 5.93
C GLN A 254 5.37 -11.33 4.45
N VAL A 255 5.14 -10.35 3.59
CA VAL A 255 5.32 -10.42 2.14
C VAL A 255 6.70 -9.89 1.76
N SER A 256 7.08 -8.73 2.32
CA SER A 256 8.38 -8.11 2.10
C SER A 256 8.80 -7.22 3.26
N VAL A 257 10.03 -6.72 3.22
CA VAL A 257 10.57 -5.77 4.19
C VAL A 257 11.56 -4.83 3.52
N ILE A 258 11.46 -3.53 3.84
CA ILE A 258 12.47 -2.51 3.52
C ILE A 258 13.26 -2.28 4.77
N THR A 259 14.58 -2.47 4.71
CA THR A 259 15.47 -2.37 5.86
C THR A 259 16.45 -1.21 5.72
N GLY A 260 17.10 -0.84 6.83
CA GLY A 260 18.15 0.17 6.83
C GLY A 260 17.64 1.60 6.80
N ILE A 261 16.38 1.81 7.16
CA ILE A 261 15.75 3.12 7.30
C ILE A 261 16.22 3.75 8.62
N GLN A 262 16.50 5.04 8.61
CA GLN A 262 16.99 5.71 9.81
C GLN A 262 15.83 6.29 10.63
N GLN A 263 15.29 5.47 11.53
CA GLN A 263 14.14 5.80 12.37
C GLN A 263 12.91 6.16 11.52
N PRO A 264 12.23 5.15 10.94
CA PRO A 264 10.98 5.38 10.21
C PRO A 264 9.88 5.76 11.21
N GLN A 265 9.27 6.94 11.06
CA GLN A 265 8.19 7.40 11.93
C GLN A 265 6.84 7.35 11.20
N GLY A 266 6.69 8.02 10.09
CA GLY A 266 5.44 8.07 9.35
C GLY A 266 5.49 7.35 8.01
N ILE A 267 4.38 6.81 7.59
CA ILE A 267 4.17 6.18 6.28
C ILE A 267 2.86 6.63 5.65
N ALA A 268 2.84 6.81 4.34
CA ALA A 268 1.64 7.13 3.59
C ALA A 268 1.60 6.42 2.23
N LEU A 269 0.42 6.23 1.69
CA LEU A 269 0.19 5.70 0.34
C LEU A 269 -0.51 6.74 -0.52
N ASP A 270 -0.05 6.93 -1.76
CA ASP A 270 -0.77 7.73 -2.74
C ASP A 270 -1.88 6.93 -3.45
N TYR A 271 -2.57 7.57 -4.40
CA TYR A 271 -3.64 6.92 -5.17
C TYR A 271 -3.20 5.75 -6.04
N ALA A 272 -1.92 5.62 -6.31
CA ALA A 272 -1.33 4.51 -7.06
C ALA A 272 -0.70 3.46 -6.15
N ASP A 273 -0.96 3.54 -4.83
CA ASP A 273 -0.34 2.72 -3.78
C ASP A 273 1.20 2.84 -3.74
N ASN A 274 1.78 3.94 -4.24
CA ASN A 274 3.19 4.21 -3.98
C ASN A 274 3.38 4.52 -2.49
N LEU A 275 4.44 3.96 -1.91
CA LEU A 275 4.75 4.15 -0.50
C LEU A 275 5.66 5.36 -0.31
N TYR A 276 5.29 6.22 0.63
CA TYR A 276 6.09 7.33 1.12
C TYR A 276 6.39 7.09 2.59
N TYR A 277 7.59 7.44 3.02
CA TYR A 277 7.99 7.28 4.41
C TYR A 277 9.00 8.34 4.83
N THR A 278 9.01 8.60 6.12
CA THR A 278 9.98 9.48 6.75
C THR A 278 11.17 8.69 7.26
N GLU A 279 12.34 9.31 7.20
CA GLU A 279 13.53 8.90 7.93
C GLU A 279 13.91 10.04 8.88
N SER A 280 13.35 10.01 10.09
CA SER A 280 13.41 11.13 11.03
C SER A 280 14.85 11.49 11.40
N ASN A 281 15.69 10.50 11.71
CA ASN A 281 17.10 10.71 12.02
C ASN A 281 17.95 11.13 10.82
N ALA A 282 17.52 10.82 9.59
CA ALA A 282 18.18 11.27 8.37
C ALA A 282 17.67 12.63 7.87
N GLY A 283 16.59 13.14 8.46
CA GLY A 283 15.95 14.40 8.08
C GLY A 283 15.44 14.38 6.64
N ARG A 284 14.78 13.27 6.21
CA ARG A 284 14.35 13.12 4.82
C ARG A 284 13.01 12.42 4.69
N ILE A 285 12.42 12.60 3.52
CA ILE A 285 11.23 11.87 3.08
C ILE A 285 11.58 11.14 1.79
N ASP A 286 11.30 9.85 1.75
CA ASP A 286 11.57 8.97 0.63
C ASP A 286 10.27 8.43 0.03
N ARG A 287 10.34 8.02 -1.24
CA ARG A 287 9.24 7.38 -1.96
C ARG A 287 9.71 6.08 -2.59
N VAL A 288 8.91 5.05 -2.46
CA VAL A 288 9.04 3.80 -3.23
C VAL A 288 7.89 3.72 -4.23
N VAL A 289 8.22 3.74 -5.51
CA VAL A 289 7.23 3.60 -6.57
C VAL A 289 6.87 2.13 -6.72
N ARG A 290 5.62 1.79 -6.45
CA ARG A 290 5.07 0.43 -6.54
C ARG A 290 4.43 0.20 -7.91
N THR A 291 5.22 0.31 -8.96
CA THR A 291 4.77 0.03 -10.32
C THR A 291 5.67 -1.01 -10.99
N PHE A 292 5.12 -1.68 -11.98
CA PHE A 292 5.90 -2.47 -12.90
C PHE A 292 5.67 -1.96 -14.33
N VAL A 293 6.65 -2.21 -15.19
CA VAL A 293 6.54 -1.97 -16.62
C VAL A 293 6.75 -3.30 -17.34
N LEU A 294 5.81 -3.64 -18.21
CA LEU A 294 5.94 -4.80 -19.07
C LEU A 294 6.71 -4.38 -20.34
N GLY A 295 7.97 -4.73 -20.38
CA GLY A 295 8.84 -4.56 -21.54
C GLY A 295 8.60 -5.63 -22.62
N PRO A 296 9.30 -5.57 -23.76
CA PRO A 296 9.16 -6.53 -24.85
C PRO A 296 9.54 -7.95 -24.40
N ALA A 297 8.62 -8.90 -24.55
CA ALA A 297 8.91 -10.29 -24.26
C ALA A 297 9.87 -10.88 -25.31
N THR A 298 10.81 -11.71 -24.85
CA THR A 298 11.64 -12.53 -25.75
C THR A 298 10.95 -13.85 -26.04
N VAL A 299 10.89 -14.23 -27.32
CA VAL A 299 10.24 -15.45 -27.78
C VAL A 299 11.29 -16.37 -28.43
N THR A 300 11.35 -17.58 -27.97
CA THR A 300 12.21 -18.64 -28.59
C THR A 300 11.35 -19.84 -28.98
N ARG A 301 11.39 -20.21 -30.26
CA ARG A 301 10.72 -21.41 -30.76
C ARG A 301 11.59 -22.62 -30.47
N THR A 302 11.08 -23.62 -29.77
CA THR A 302 11.80 -24.84 -29.41
C THR A 302 11.39 -26.04 -30.25
N ALA A 303 10.12 -26.11 -30.71
CA ALA A 303 9.59 -27.12 -31.57
C ALA A 303 8.41 -26.54 -32.38
N ARG A 304 7.88 -27.34 -33.32
CA ARG A 304 6.70 -26.91 -34.07
C ARG A 304 5.53 -26.64 -33.11
N GLY A 305 5.10 -25.39 -33.05
CA GLY A 305 4.01 -24.97 -32.21
C GLY A 305 4.35 -24.82 -30.71
N THR A 306 5.63 -24.96 -30.32
CA THR A 306 6.08 -24.78 -28.93
C THR A 306 7.05 -23.61 -28.85
N PHE A 307 6.77 -22.71 -27.97
CA PHE A 307 7.51 -21.46 -27.74
C PHE A 307 7.87 -21.30 -26.28
N ILE A 308 9.08 -20.82 -26.02
CA ILE A 308 9.50 -20.30 -24.72
C ILE A 308 9.41 -18.79 -24.78
N ILE A 309 8.67 -18.20 -23.85
CA ILE A 309 8.47 -16.78 -23.74
C ILE A 309 9.07 -16.31 -22.42
N CYS A 310 9.95 -15.32 -22.49
CA CYS A 310 10.50 -14.63 -21.35
C CYS A 310 9.87 -13.23 -21.29
N PRO A 311 8.88 -12.99 -20.42
CA PRO A 311 8.35 -11.65 -20.19
C PRO A 311 9.43 -10.74 -19.58
N ASP A 312 9.55 -9.52 -20.06
CA ASP A 312 10.41 -8.50 -19.46
C ASP A 312 9.55 -7.67 -18.47
N ILE A 313 9.55 -8.06 -17.20
CA ILE A 313 8.82 -7.36 -16.15
C ILE A 313 9.82 -6.54 -15.34
N ARG A 314 9.73 -5.22 -15.45
CA ARG A 314 10.59 -4.28 -14.73
C ARG A 314 9.80 -3.66 -13.58
N ARG A 315 10.24 -3.89 -12.36
CA ARG A 315 9.65 -3.31 -11.15
C ARG A 315 10.47 -2.12 -10.71
N ALA A 316 9.78 -1.05 -10.35
CA ALA A 316 10.40 0.16 -9.81
C ALA A 316 10.48 0.14 -8.27
N SER A 317 9.98 -0.90 -7.61
CA SER A 317 9.93 -0.96 -6.15
C SER A 317 10.82 -2.05 -5.55
N GLY A 318 11.21 -1.87 -4.28
CA GLY A 318 11.93 -2.86 -3.50
C GLY A 318 11.03 -3.97 -2.90
N PHE A 319 9.77 -4.09 -3.30
CA PHE A 319 8.83 -5.07 -2.75
C PHE A 319 8.82 -6.39 -3.52
N ASN A 320 8.66 -7.49 -2.76
CA ASN A 320 8.33 -8.79 -3.29
C ASN A 320 6.82 -8.91 -3.46
N GLU A 321 6.30 -8.70 -4.66
CA GLU A 321 4.88 -8.89 -4.93
C GLU A 321 4.65 -10.17 -5.73
N LYS A 322 3.52 -10.80 -5.48
CA LYS A 322 3.02 -11.87 -6.35
C LYS A 322 2.43 -11.22 -7.59
N LEU A 323 3.02 -11.49 -8.75
CA LEU A 323 2.46 -11.08 -10.02
C LEU A 323 1.70 -12.25 -10.63
N ALA A 324 0.48 -11.98 -11.07
CA ALA A 324 -0.31 -12.95 -11.81
C ALA A 324 0.00 -12.80 -13.32
N LEU A 325 0.52 -13.84 -13.92
CA LEU A 325 0.73 -13.94 -15.36
C LEU A 325 -0.44 -14.70 -15.97
N GLN A 326 -1.15 -14.08 -16.89
CA GLN A 326 -2.19 -14.74 -17.68
C GLN A 326 -1.74 -14.84 -19.12
N THR A 327 -1.76 -16.05 -19.67
CA THR A 327 -1.40 -16.28 -21.06
C THR A 327 -2.57 -16.80 -21.85
N GLY A 328 -2.78 -16.29 -23.05
CA GLY A 328 -3.56 -16.90 -24.11
C GLY A 328 -5.02 -16.48 -24.23
N SER A 329 -5.64 -17.02 -25.29
CA SER A 329 -7.02 -16.76 -25.71
C SER A 329 -8.07 -17.38 -24.80
N SER A 330 -7.70 -18.22 -23.85
CA SER A 330 -8.61 -18.77 -22.85
C SER A 330 -8.20 -18.31 -21.45
N MET A 331 -9.11 -17.68 -20.74
CA MET A 331 -8.97 -17.12 -19.39
C MET A 331 -8.71 -18.14 -18.26
N LYS A 332 -8.00 -19.24 -18.53
CA LYS A 332 -7.89 -20.34 -17.56
C LYS A 332 -6.51 -20.58 -16.96
N THR A 333 -5.48 -19.85 -17.34
CA THR A 333 -4.15 -20.10 -16.80
C THR A 333 -3.61 -18.84 -16.13
N SER A 334 -3.92 -18.66 -14.85
CA SER A 334 -3.23 -17.70 -13.99
C SER A 334 -2.01 -18.40 -13.41
N ILE A 335 -0.83 -17.87 -13.66
CA ILE A 335 0.40 -18.31 -13.03
C ILE A 335 0.80 -17.23 -12.04
N LEU A 336 0.74 -17.55 -10.76
CA LEU A 336 1.25 -16.68 -9.71
C LEU A 336 2.76 -16.91 -9.59
N GLN A 337 3.53 -15.86 -9.78
CA GLN A 337 4.97 -15.90 -9.62
C GLN A 337 5.40 -14.79 -8.66
N LEU A 338 6.26 -15.15 -7.71
CA LEU A 338 6.95 -14.17 -6.87
C LEU A 338 8.07 -13.56 -7.70
N VAL A 339 8.04 -12.25 -7.86
CA VAL A 339 9.11 -11.48 -8.48
C VAL A 339 9.93 -10.84 -7.37
N GLN A 340 11.21 -11.20 -7.30
CA GLN A 340 12.13 -10.66 -6.31
C GLN A 340 12.60 -9.26 -6.75
N PRO A 341 12.76 -8.30 -5.85
CA PRO A 341 13.36 -7.02 -6.17
C PRO A 341 14.75 -7.19 -6.78
N GLY A 342 15.00 -6.52 -7.90
CA GLY A 342 16.29 -6.60 -8.60
C GLY A 342 16.59 -7.92 -9.34
N THR A 343 15.66 -8.87 -9.33
CA THR A 343 15.76 -10.13 -10.08
C THR A 343 14.48 -10.38 -10.87
N ASP A 344 14.11 -9.45 -11.71
CA ASP A 344 12.80 -9.44 -12.41
C ASP A 344 12.72 -10.47 -13.54
N SER A 345 13.23 -11.66 -13.34
CA SER A 345 12.97 -12.76 -14.26
C SER A 345 11.66 -13.43 -13.84
N SER A 346 10.62 -13.21 -14.60
CA SER A 346 9.33 -13.88 -14.44
C SER A 346 9.41 -15.41 -14.68
N GLY A 347 10.59 -15.94 -14.94
CA GLY A 347 10.77 -17.30 -15.42
C GLY A 347 10.27 -17.48 -16.87
N ALA A 348 10.68 -18.59 -17.46
CA ALA A 348 10.27 -18.93 -18.80
C ALA A 348 8.85 -19.50 -18.80
N LEU A 349 8.00 -19.00 -19.70
CA LEU A 349 6.68 -19.58 -20.00
C LEU A 349 6.80 -20.47 -21.22
N GLU A 350 6.49 -21.76 -21.06
CA GLU A 350 6.35 -22.66 -22.22
C GLU A 350 4.91 -22.61 -22.73
N VAL A 351 4.73 -22.23 -23.98
CA VAL A 351 3.42 -22.12 -24.63
C VAL A 351 3.38 -23.04 -25.85
N GLN A 352 2.37 -23.90 -25.89
CA GLN A 352 2.08 -24.72 -27.05
C GLN A 352 0.82 -24.20 -27.75
N THR A 353 0.98 -23.66 -28.96
CA THR A 353 -0.13 -23.06 -29.72
C THR A 353 0.17 -23.01 -31.22
N THR A 354 -0.89 -22.94 -32.00
CA THR A 354 -0.84 -22.65 -33.44
C THR A 354 -1.24 -21.20 -33.75
N GLU A 355 -1.57 -20.41 -32.72
CA GLU A 355 -1.95 -18.99 -32.88
C GLU A 355 -0.73 -18.13 -33.25
N PRO A 356 -0.91 -17.08 -34.07
CA PRO A 356 0.17 -16.20 -34.49
C PRO A 356 0.66 -15.26 -33.37
N SER A 357 -0.12 -15.10 -32.32
CA SER A 357 0.22 -14.27 -31.16
C SER A 357 -0.52 -14.76 -29.92
N ILE A 358 0.00 -14.38 -28.75
CA ILE A 358 -0.67 -14.55 -27.46
C ILE A 358 -0.70 -13.19 -26.72
N SER A 359 -1.54 -13.08 -25.71
CA SER A 359 -1.54 -11.94 -24.78
C SER A 359 -0.96 -12.37 -23.43
N ILE A 360 -0.03 -11.58 -22.91
CA ILE A 360 0.48 -11.69 -21.56
C ILE A 360 -0.16 -10.58 -20.74
N ASN A 361 -0.85 -10.94 -19.67
CA ASN A 361 -1.38 -10.01 -18.69
C ASN A 361 -0.59 -10.17 -17.38
N VAL A 362 -0.10 -9.06 -16.86
CA VAL A 362 0.60 -9.00 -15.59
C VAL A 362 -0.16 -8.11 -14.66
N THR A 363 -0.46 -8.61 -13.47
CA THR A 363 -1.16 -7.85 -12.43
C THR A 363 -0.53 -8.15 -11.08
N ASP A 364 -0.52 -7.16 -10.19
CA ASP A 364 -0.14 -7.32 -8.78
C ASP A 364 -1.27 -7.91 -7.93
N GLY A 365 -2.40 -8.26 -8.55
CA GLY A 365 -3.60 -8.72 -7.86
C GLY A 365 -4.49 -7.58 -7.35
N GLY A 366 -4.08 -6.33 -7.54
CA GLY A 366 -4.80 -5.13 -7.11
C GLY A 366 -5.11 -4.20 -8.28
N LEU A 367 -4.64 -2.95 -8.18
CA LEU A 367 -4.94 -1.89 -9.15
C LEU A 367 -4.03 -1.92 -10.38
N LEU A 368 -2.83 -2.47 -10.27
CA LEU A 368 -1.87 -2.48 -11.36
C LEU A 368 -2.12 -3.68 -12.27
N SER A 369 -2.35 -3.40 -13.54
CA SER A 369 -2.49 -4.42 -14.58
C SER A 369 -1.95 -3.89 -15.89
N GLN A 370 -1.12 -4.68 -16.56
CA GLN A 370 -0.61 -4.39 -17.89
C GLN A 370 -0.75 -5.61 -18.80
N SER A 371 -1.06 -5.35 -20.06
CA SER A 371 -1.21 -6.39 -21.08
C SER A 371 -0.29 -6.12 -22.25
N GLN A 372 0.27 -7.19 -22.80
CA GLN A 372 1.09 -7.14 -24.00
C GLN A 372 0.71 -8.26 -24.97
N ALA A 373 0.48 -7.91 -26.22
CA ALA A 373 0.42 -8.89 -27.30
C ALA A 373 1.84 -9.32 -27.67
N VAL A 374 2.10 -10.62 -27.66
CA VAL A 374 3.39 -11.21 -27.98
C VAL A 374 3.25 -11.98 -29.30
N PRO A 375 3.84 -11.48 -30.40
CA PRO A 375 3.82 -12.19 -31.67
C PRO A 375 4.67 -13.47 -31.56
N LEU A 376 4.13 -14.57 -32.04
CA LEU A 376 4.78 -15.84 -32.14
C LEU A 376 5.20 -16.03 -33.61
N SER A 377 6.34 -15.46 -33.96
CA SER A 377 6.85 -15.57 -35.32
C SER A 377 7.12 -17.02 -35.67
N PRO A 378 6.82 -17.48 -36.92
CA PRO A 378 6.97 -18.86 -37.35
C PRO A 378 8.43 -19.34 -37.37
#